data_d720580b687b39c706e6921651143a16
#
_entry.id   d720580b687b39c706e6921651143a16
#
_cell.length_a   1.000
_cell.length_b   1.000
_cell.length_c   1.000
_cell.angle_alpha   90.00
_cell.angle_beta   90.00
_cell.angle_gamma   90.00
#
_symmetry.space_group_name_H-M   'P 1'
#
loop_
_entity.id
_entity.type
_entity.pdbx_description
1 polymer ?
#
loop_
_entity_poly.entity_id
_entity_poly.type
_entity_poly.pdbx_seq_one_letter_code
_entity_poly.pdbx_strand_id
1 'polypeptide(L)'
;VPDAVRTVITLGSPIRGNPRSTNAWRVYELASGQSVDDPGLRLPRDAAPPVPTTSNYSRTDGIVAWQCSVQSASDRTESIEVMGSHCGLGVNASVLYAVADRLSQPADHWQPFDRSGLRRWVFPDPYRPE
;
A
#
# COMPACT_ATOMS: atom_id res chain seq x y z
N VAL A 1 6.15 1.28 21.25
CA VAL A 1 6.25 2.22 20.10
C VAL A 1 4.96 2.31 19.26
N PRO A 2 3.94 1.40 19.37
CA PRO A 2 2.68 1.57 18.63
C PRO A 2 1.99 2.91 18.93
N ASP A 3 2.08 3.39 20.16
CA ASP A 3 1.43 4.65 20.60
C ASP A 3 2.05 5.91 19.96
N ALA A 4 3.21 5.80 19.33
CA ALA A 4 3.87 6.90 18.65
C ALA A 4 3.50 6.99 17.14
N VAL A 5 2.77 5.98 16.61
CA VAL A 5 2.39 5.91 15.20
C VAL A 5 0.89 6.15 15.07
N ARG A 6 0.51 7.26 14.43
CA ARG A 6 -0.88 7.62 14.19
C ARG A 6 -1.52 6.86 13.03
N THR A 7 -0.79 6.67 11.96
CA THR A 7 -1.26 6.03 10.72
C THR A 7 -0.08 5.44 9.95
N VAL A 8 -0.35 4.42 9.15
CA VAL A 8 0.60 3.83 8.20
C VAL A 8 0.08 4.03 6.79
N ILE A 9 0.91 4.57 5.92
CA ILE A 9 0.59 4.73 4.50
C ILE A 9 1.70 4.06 3.70
N THR A 10 1.35 3.11 2.85
CA THR A 10 2.29 2.38 2.00
C THR A 10 2.11 2.74 0.53
N LEU A 11 3.19 2.70 -0.23
CA LEU A 11 3.23 2.98 -1.67
C LEU A 11 3.80 1.76 -2.40
N GLY A 12 2.95 0.98 -3.05
CA GLY A 12 3.34 -0.22 -3.79
C GLY A 12 4.02 -1.30 -2.95
N SER A 13 3.82 -1.32 -1.64
CA SER A 13 4.46 -2.30 -0.77
C SER A 13 3.71 -3.63 -0.77
N PRO A 14 4.42 -4.77 -0.87
CA PRO A 14 3.80 -6.09 -0.75
C PRO A 14 3.41 -6.35 0.71
N ILE A 15 2.11 -6.30 0.98
CA ILE A 15 1.54 -6.52 2.32
C ILE A 15 1.13 -7.98 2.49
N ARG A 16 0.84 -8.67 1.39
CA ARG A 16 0.36 -10.05 1.34
C ARG A 16 1.13 -10.89 0.34
N GLY A 17 0.96 -12.19 0.45
CA GLY A 17 1.44 -13.15 -0.52
C GLY A 17 2.87 -13.62 -0.29
N ASN A 18 3.34 -14.46 -1.21
CA ASN A 18 4.71 -14.98 -1.18
C ASN A 18 5.66 -13.90 -1.71
N PRO A 19 6.75 -13.57 -1.00
CA PRO A 19 7.78 -12.64 -1.49
C PRO A 19 8.26 -12.95 -2.91
N ARG A 20 8.28 -14.23 -3.30
CA ARG A 20 8.69 -14.68 -4.63
C ARG A 20 7.65 -14.44 -5.73
N SER A 21 6.40 -14.13 -5.42
CA SER A 21 5.39 -13.80 -6.43
C SER A 21 5.50 -12.36 -6.95
N THR A 22 6.44 -11.58 -6.44
CA THR A 22 6.75 -10.23 -6.91
C THR A 22 8.19 -10.18 -7.42
N ASN A 23 8.52 -9.34 -8.38
CA ASN A 23 9.91 -9.11 -8.78
C ASN A 23 10.72 -8.37 -7.70
N ALA A 24 10.07 -7.88 -6.65
CA ALA A 24 10.69 -7.15 -5.55
C ALA A 24 11.75 -7.98 -4.81
N TRP A 25 11.61 -9.31 -4.72
CA TRP A 25 12.62 -10.16 -4.09
C TRP A 25 13.98 -10.09 -4.78
N ARG A 26 14.01 -9.99 -6.11
CA ARG A 26 15.27 -9.86 -6.86
C ARG A 26 15.97 -8.55 -6.56
N VAL A 27 15.20 -7.47 -6.47
CA VAL A 27 15.74 -6.14 -6.12
C VAL A 27 16.23 -6.14 -4.68
N TYR A 28 15.49 -6.77 -3.77
CA TYR A 28 15.88 -6.89 -2.37
C TYR A 28 17.17 -7.71 -2.21
N GLU A 29 17.27 -8.90 -2.81
CA GLU A 29 18.46 -9.75 -2.73
C GLU A 29 19.69 -9.07 -3.36
N LEU A 30 19.50 -8.37 -4.48
CA LEU A 30 20.57 -7.61 -5.14
C LEU A 30 21.06 -6.44 -4.27
N ALA A 31 20.15 -5.75 -3.59
CA ALA A 31 20.48 -4.56 -2.80
C ALA A 31 20.99 -4.89 -1.39
N SER A 32 20.46 -5.94 -0.76
CA SER A 32 20.79 -6.31 0.62
C SER A 32 21.84 -7.41 0.73
N GLY A 33 22.05 -8.20 -0.33
CA GLY A 33 22.88 -9.41 -0.29
C GLY A 33 22.29 -10.54 0.57
N GLN A 34 21.04 -10.40 1.03
CA GLN A 34 20.34 -11.38 1.88
C GLN A 34 19.25 -12.09 1.07
N SER A 35 19.05 -13.38 1.32
CA SER A 35 17.96 -14.12 0.70
C SER A 35 16.62 -13.81 1.38
N VAL A 36 15.55 -13.67 0.58
CA VAL A 36 14.18 -13.57 1.11
C VAL A 36 13.69 -14.82 1.81
N ASP A 37 14.39 -15.96 1.63
CA ASP A 37 14.11 -17.22 2.33
C ASP A 37 14.79 -17.30 3.71
N ASP A 38 15.53 -16.28 4.12
CA ASP A 38 16.18 -16.26 5.43
C ASP A 38 15.12 -16.35 6.54
N PRO A 39 15.18 -17.38 7.41
CA PRO A 39 14.22 -17.54 8.52
C PRO A 39 14.17 -16.35 9.48
N GLY A 40 15.21 -15.50 9.49
CA GLY A 40 15.25 -14.26 10.28
C GLY A 40 14.36 -13.14 9.72
N LEU A 41 14.04 -13.21 8.42
CA LEU A 41 13.19 -12.21 7.75
C LEU A 41 11.70 -12.58 7.85
N ARG A 42 11.20 -12.79 9.05
CA ARG A 42 9.75 -12.99 9.28
C ARG A 42 9.05 -11.64 9.28
N LEU A 43 8.64 -11.18 8.11
CA LEU A 43 7.61 -10.14 8.04
C LEU A 43 6.31 -10.74 8.62
N PRO A 44 5.62 -10.03 9.54
CA PRO A 44 4.31 -10.46 10.01
C PRO A 44 3.39 -10.58 8.79
N ARG A 45 3.07 -11.82 8.40
CA ARG A 45 2.15 -12.05 7.29
C ARG A 45 0.73 -11.86 7.82
N ASP A 46 -0.05 -11.07 7.09
CA ASP A 46 -1.51 -10.95 7.22
C ASP A 46 -2.08 -10.15 8.40
N ALA A 47 -1.31 -9.57 9.28
CA ALA A 47 -1.84 -8.67 10.29
C ALA A 47 -1.62 -7.20 9.88
N ALA A 48 -2.71 -6.48 9.65
CA ALA A 48 -2.63 -5.02 9.53
C ALA A 48 -2.08 -4.42 10.84
N PRO A 49 -1.29 -3.34 10.77
CA PRO A 49 -0.88 -2.61 11.97
C PRO A 49 -2.09 -2.23 12.83
N PRO A 50 -1.94 -2.12 14.16
CA PRO A 50 -3.04 -1.76 15.07
C PRO A 50 -3.47 -0.28 14.95
N VAL A 51 -3.10 0.39 13.87
CA VAL A 51 -3.41 1.78 13.55
C VAL A 51 -4.02 1.87 12.16
N PRO A 52 -4.74 2.97 11.84
CA PRO A 52 -5.28 3.18 10.51
C PRO A 52 -4.22 3.00 9.43
N THR A 53 -4.52 2.20 8.42
CA THR A 53 -3.55 1.83 7.38
C THR A 53 -4.15 2.01 6.00
N THR A 54 -3.45 2.75 5.14
CA THR A 54 -3.82 2.99 3.75
C THR A 54 -2.73 2.44 2.83
N SER A 55 -3.10 1.54 1.90
CA SER A 55 -2.21 1.05 0.87
C SER A 55 -2.50 1.72 -0.46
N ASN A 56 -1.57 2.54 -0.94
CA ASN A 56 -1.61 3.05 -2.31
C ASN A 56 -0.90 2.07 -3.24
N TYR A 57 -1.56 1.67 -4.31
CA TYR A 57 -0.99 0.71 -5.26
C TYR A 57 -1.38 1.05 -6.71
N SER A 58 -0.69 0.44 -7.66
CA SER A 58 -0.99 0.57 -9.07
C SER A 58 -1.06 -0.80 -9.74
N ARG A 59 -2.07 -1.02 -10.58
CA ARG A 59 -2.14 -2.23 -11.43
C ARG A 59 -1.09 -2.23 -12.53
N THR A 60 -0.48 -1.09 -12.81
CA THR A 60 0.63 -0.94 -13.76
C THR A 60 2.01 -0.94 -13.10
N ASP A 61 2.09 -1.36 -11.83
CA ASP A 61 3.34 -1.57 -11.12
C ASP A 61 4.07 -2.79 -11.73
N GLY A 62 5.24 -2.54 -12.31
CA GLY A 62 6.05 -3.58 -12.94
C GLY A 62 7.01 -4.30 -11.98
N ILE A 63 7.08 -3.91 -10.71
CA ILE A 63 8.00 -4.47 -9.71
C ILE A 63 7.24 -5.33 -8.70
N VAL A 64 6.19 -4.78 -8.10
CA VAL A 64 5.35 -5.49 -7.14
C VAL A 64 4.05 -5.90 -7.80
N ALA A 65 3.70 -7.18 -7.74
CA ALA A 65 2.40 -7.64 -8.17
C ALA A 65 1.32 -6.92 -7.32
N TRP A 66 0.46 -6.16 -7.98
CA TRP A 66 -0.50 -5.27 -7.32
C TRP A 66 -1.40 -6.02 -6.33
N GLN A 67 -1.73 -7.29 -6.62
CA GLN A 67 -2.52 -8.15 -5.73
C GLN A 67 -1.88 -8.32 -4.35
N CYS A 68 -0.55 -8.24 -4.29
CA CYS A 68 0.19 -8.30 -3.02
C CYS A 68 0.09 -7.00 -2.20
N SER A 69 -0.25 -5.89 -2.85
CA SER A 69 -0.36 -4.57 -2.21
C SER A 69 -1.79 -4.23 -1.78
N VAL A 70 -2.79 -5.02 -2.20
CA VAL A 70 -4.19 -4.77 -1.82
C VAL A 70 -4.47 -5.31 -0.43
N GLN A 71 -4.98 -4.46 0.45
CA GLN A 71 -5.53 -4.83 1.76
C GLN A 71 -7.04 -5.07 1.66
N SER A 72 -7.57 -5.95 2.51
CA SER A 72 -9.01 -6.03 2.73
C SER A 72 -9.49 -4.74 3.39
N ALA A 73 -10.62 -4.23 2.92
CA ALA A 73 -11.27 -3.12 3.59
C ALA A 73 -11.75 -3.53 4.99
N SER A 74 -11.56 -2.66 5.96
CA SER A 74 -12.07 -2.79 7.32
C SER A 74 -12.39 -1.40 7.90
N ASP A 75 -12.73 -1.36 9.16
CA ASP A 75 -12.93 -0.13 9.90
C ASP A 75 -11.66 0.75 10.05
N ARG A 76 -10.48 0.20 9.74
CA ARG A 76 -9.18 0.88 9.87
C ARG A 76 -8.23 0.64 8.70
N THR A 77 -8.64 -0.11 7.69
CA THR A 77 -7.77 -0.43 6.56
C THR A 77 -8.46 -0.19 5.24
N GLU A 78 -7.72 0.37 4.30
CA GLU A 78 -8.19 0.61 2.94
C GLU A 78 -7.07 0.46 1.92
N SER A 79 -7.47 0.32 0.66
CA SER A 79 -6.58 0.43 -0.49
C SER A 79 -7.04 1.55 -1.40
N ILE A 80 -6.09 2.28 -1.97
CA ILE A 80 -6.33 3.34 -2.95
C ILE A 80 -5.58 2.95 -4.21
N GLU A 81 -6.31 2.74 -5.30
CA GLU A 81 -5.71 2.50 -6.59
C GLU A 81 -5.37 3.81 -7.30
N VAL A 82 -4.19 3.88 -7.86
CA VAL A 82 -3.70 4.98 -8.71
C VAL A 82 -3.06 4.43 -9.97
N MET A 83 -2.88 5.24 -10.99
CA MET A 83 -2.09 4.88 -12.17
C MET A 83 -0.65 5.34 -12.01
N GLY A 84 0.32 4.44 -12.27
CA GLY A 84 1.74 4.79 -12.22
C GLY A 84 2.64 3.57 -12.13
N SER A 85 3.92 3.76 -12.47
CA SER A 85 4.95 2.74 -12.23
C SER A 85 5.36 2.72 -10.75
N HIS A 86 5.96 1.63 -10.31
CA HIS A 86 6.45 1.48 -8.92
C HIS A 86 7.32 2.65 -8.47
N CYS A 87 8.37 2.94 -9.24
CA CYS A 87 9.29 4.05 -8.92
C CYS A 87 8.63 5.43 -9.03
N GLY A 88 7.56 5.55 -9.82
CA GLY A 88 6.80 6.78 -9.99
C GLY A 88 5.85 7.09 -8.84
N LEU A 89 5.44 6.10 -8.04
CA LEU A 89 4.45 6.30 -6.97
C LEU A 89 4.86 7.40 -5.99
N GLY A 90 6.14 7.48 -5.64
CA GLY A 90 6.64 8.47 -4.68
C GLY A 90 6.56 9.93 -5.13
N VAL A 91 6.41 10.18 -6.42
CA VAL A 91 6.30 11.52 -7.03
C VAL A 91 5.01 11.73 -7.81
N ASN A 92 4.10 10.77 -7.76
CA ASN A 92 2.82 10.81 -8.45
C ASN A 92 1.86 11.78 -7.76
N ALA A 93 1.34 12.76 -8.51
CA ALA A 93 0.45 13.78 -7.95
C ALA A 93 -0.82 13.18 -7.30
N SER A 94 -1.38 12.11 -7.89
CA SER A 94 -2.55 11.42 -7.31
C SER A 94 -2.20 10.74 -5.99
N VAL A 95 -1.02 10.11 -5.89
CA VAL A 95 -0.53 9.52 -4.64
C VAL A 95 -0.33 10.61 -3.58
N LEU A 96 0.36 11.70 -3.94
CA LEU A 96 0.59 12.81 -3.02
C LEU A 96 -0.71 13.43 -2.51
N TYR A 97 -1.71 13.55 -3.40
CA TYR A 97 -3.05 13.98 -3.01
C TYR A 97 -3.69 13.02 -2.00
N ALA A 98 -3.68 11.70 -2.28
CA ALA A 98 -4.22 10.71 -1.37
C ALA A 98 -3.49 10.71 -0.01
N VAL A 99 -2.16 10.80 -0.02
CA VAL A 99 -1.35 10.90 1.21
C VAL A 99 -1.72 12.14 2.02
N ALA A 100 -1.82 13.31 1.37
CA ALA A 100 -2.20 14.55 2.04
C ALA A 100 -3.60 14.46 2.65
N ASP A 101 -4.56 13.90 1.93
CA ASP A 101 -5.92 13.65 2.41
C ASP A 101 -5.92 12.75 3.66
N ARG A 102 -5.19 11.62 3.61
CA ARG A 102 -5.09 10.70 4.76
C ARG A 102 -4.43 11.34 5.97
N LEU A 103 -3.37 12.12 5.75
CA LEU A 103 -2.67 12.81 6.84
C LEU A 103 -3.45 13.98 7.44
N SER A 104 -4.37 14.57 6.70
CA SER A 104 -5.21 15.68 7.17
C SER A 104 -6.33 15.25 8.11
N GLN A 105 -6.65 13.97 8.17
CA GLN A 105 -7.71 13.47 9.06
C GLN A 105 -7.34 13.63 10.53
N PRO A 106 -8.32 13.99 11.39
CA PRO A 106 -8.14 13.94 12.84
C PRO A 106 -7.80 12.52 13.30
N ALA A 107 -6.96 12.38 14.33
CA ALA A 107 -6.49 11.09 14.83
C ALA A 107 -7.62 10.14 15.24
N ASP A 108 -8.71 10.71 15.77
CA ASP A 108 -9.84 9.95 16.34
C ASP A 108 -10.99 9.73 15.37
N HIS A 109 -10.89 10.24 14.13
CA HIS A 109 -11.96 10.22 13.14
C HIS A 109 -11.46 9.74 11.78
N TRP A 110 -10.91 8.52 11.75
CA TRP A 110 -10.55 7.91 10.50
C TRP A 110 -11.80 7.53 9.70
N GLN A 111 -11.81 7.94 8.42
CA GLN A 111 -12.83 7.58 7.45
C GLN A 111 -12.16 7.10 6.16
N PRO A 112 -12.76 6.16 5.43
CA PRO A 112 -12.26 5.75 4.13
C PRO A 112 -12.10 6.94 3.16
N PHE A 113 -11.18 6.80 2.22
CA PHE A 113 -10.94 7.80 1.19
C PHE A 113 -12.18 8.03 0.32
N ASP A 114 -12.64 9.27 0.25
CA ASP A 114 -13.78 9.64 -0.56
C ASP A 114 -13.41 9.65 -2.06
N ARG A 115 -13.99 8.73 -2.80
CA ARG A 115 -13.85 8.59 -4.25
C ARG A 115 -15.05 9.11 -5.03
N SER A 116 -15.92 9.87 -4.41
CA SER A 116 -17.13 10.41 -5.04
C SER A 116 -16.82 11.49 -6.11
N GLY A 117 -17.80 11.79 -6.92
CA GLY A 117 -17.69 12.82 -7.94
C GLY A 117 -16.60 12.56 -8.98
N LEU A 118 -15.80 13.56 -9.28
CA LEU A 118 -14.70 13.45 -10.27
C LEU A 118 -13.54 12.58 -9.80
N ARG A 119 -13.37 12.40 -8.50
CA ARG A 119 -12.28 11.60 -7.93
C ARG A 119 -12.32 10.14 -8.41
N ARG A 120 -13.49 9.57 -8.71
CA ARG A 120 -13.64 8.21 -9.22
C ARG A 120 -12.88 7.93 -10.53
N TRP A 121 -12.60 8.96 -11.32
CA TRP A 121 -11.85 8.85 -12.56
C TRP A 121 -10.33 8.77 -12.32
N VAL A 122 -9.86 9.35 -11.23
CA VAL A 122 -8.45 9.35 -10.83
C VAL A 122 -8.16 8.19 -9.88
N PHE A 123 -9.13 7.84 -9.03
CA PHE A 123 -9.05 6.80 -8.00
C PHE A 123 -10.14 5.76 -8.25
N PRO A 124 -9.90 4.79 -9.13
CA PRO A 124 -10.88 3.75 -9.43
C PRO A 124 -11.16 2.87 -8.23
N ASP A 125 -12.20 2.02 -8.32
CA ASP A 125 -12.53 1.09 -7.24
C ASP A 125 -11.38 0.07 -7.07
N PRO A 126 -10.71 0.06 -5.90
CA PRO A 126 -9.59 -0.84 -5.66
C PRO A 126 -10.00 -2.31 -5.59
N TYR A 127 -11.27 -2.58 -5.38
CA TYR A 127 -11.82 -3.94 -5.23
C TYR A 127 -12.61 -4.41 -6.46
N ARG A 128 -12.56 -3.66 -7.56
CA ARG A 128 -13.21 -4.10 -8.81
C ARG A 128 -12.54 -5.37 -9.34
N PRO A 129 -13.30 -6.28 -9.98
CA PRO A 129 -12.74 -7.45 -10.65
C PRO A 129 -11.71 -7.05 -11.73
N GLU A 130 -10.89 -8.00 -12.13
CA GLU A 130 -9.97 -7.89 -13.27
C GLU A 130 -10.70 -7.82 -14.60
#